data_29338bce9371b352c70dcef9fe67d8bc
#
_entry.id   29338bce9371b352c70dcef9fe67d8bc
#
_cell.length_a   1.000
_cell.length_b   1.000
_cell.length_c   1.000
_cell.angle_alpha   90.00
_cell.angle_beta   90.00
_cell.angle_gamma   90.00
#
_symmetry.space_group_name_H-M   'P 1'
#
loop_
_entity.id
_entity.type
_entity.pdbx_description
1 polymer ?
#
loop_
_entity_poly.entity_id
_entity_poly.type
_entity_poly.pdbx_seq_one_letter_code
_entity_poly.pdbx_strand_id
1 'polypeptide(L)'
;MRNNKKIISSANRALAREISSIKNLKSTFNSSFCNAVNLIFNTKGKVVITGVGKSAHIGNKISATFTSTGTPSYFVHATEASHGDLGSIKKDDCVVAISNSGETSELNNIIQFTKRFNIKLISITSNPKSILHKNATVGVLYKKPIEACPLNLAPTSSTSMSMIIGDCIAISLLELRGFKSTQFKSLHPGGNLGKDLKNLNDVMHLGKKLPLAKLDEKMSKSLITMTRKSFGCIGVVNNKKQIVGIITDGDLRRNLNSKFFNKSASEIMTKNPTLADKKMLVGEAINLMNTKKITSLFICDKKIPLGIVHIHDLLRLTS
;
A
#
# COMPACT_ATOMS: atom_id res chain seq x y z
N MET A 1 22.33 18.01 32.56
CA MET A 1 20.87 17.95 32.87
C MET A 1 20.08 19.20 32.45
N ARG A 2 20.58 20.44 32.68
CA ARG A 2 19.87 21.70 32.33
C ARG A 2 19.58 21.85 30.83
N ASN A 3 20.44 21.30 29.96
CA ASN A 3 20.29 21.39 28.50
C ASN A 3 19.19 20.46 27.96
N ASN A 4 19.06 19.24 28.52
CA ASN A 4 18.06 18.26 28.06
C ASN A 4 16.61 18.76 28.30
N LYS A 5 16.34 19.42 29.44
CA LYS A 5 15.02 20.02 29.72
C LYS A 5 14.66 21.11 28.69
N LYS A 6 15.63 21.95 28.30
CA LYS A 6 15.41 22.98 27.28
C LYS A 6 15.13 22.37 25.89
N ILE A 7 15.88 21.32 25.51
CA ILE A 7 15.70 20.60 24.24
C ILE A 7 14.29 20.00 24.17
N ILE A 8 13.89 19.24 25.20
CA ILE A 8 12.58 18.59 25.28
C ILE A 8 11.45 19.65 25.25
N SER A 9 11.60 20.73 26.02
CA SER A 9 10.63 21.84 26.03
C SER A 9 10.50 22.50 24.65
N SER A 10 11.61 22.70 23.93
CA SER A 10 11.58 23.25 22.56
C SER A 10 10.88 22.32 21.57
N ALA A 11 11.18 21.01 21.61
CA ALA A 11 10.54 20.01 20.78
C ALA A 11 9.02 19.94 21.02
N ASN A 12 8.60 19.94 22.30
CA ASN A 12 7.18 19.93 22.64
C ASN A 12 6.44 21.17 22.19
N ARG A 13 7.05 22.36 22.24
CA ARG A 13 6.46 23.57 21.68
C ARG A 13 6.30 23.51 20.17
N ALA A 14 7.31 23.01 19.46
CA ALA A 14 7.24 22.85 18.01
C ALA A 14 6.12 21.88 17.64
N LEU A 15 6.07 20.71 18.27
CA LEU A 15 5.03 19.71 18.07
C LEU A 15 3.63 20.28 18.33
N ALA A 16 3.44 21.00 19.45
CA ALA A 16 2.14 21.60 19.78
C ALA A 16 1.66 22.61 18.72
N ARG A 17 2.58 23.42 18.18
CA ARG A 17 2.27 24.36 17.09
C ARG A 17 1.88 23.67 15.79
N GLU A 18 2.60 22.63 15.40
CA GLU A 18 2.27 21.85 14.21
C GLU A 18 0.92 21.15 14.35
N ILE A 19 0.67 20.50 15.49
CA ILE A 19 -0.64 19.87 15.77
C ILE A 19 -1.79 20.89 15.69
N SER A 20 -1.59 22.08 16.27
CA SER A 20 -2.59 23.14 16.20
C SER A 20 -2.87 23.59 14.77
N SER A 21 -1.83 23.75 13.95
CA SER A 21 -1.94 24.11 12.53
C SER A 21 -2.66 23.04 11.72
N ILE A 22 -2.32 21.76 11.94
CA ILE A 22 -2.95 20.60 11.28
C ILE A 22 -4.44 20.52 11.64
N LYS A 23 -4.82 20.75 12.89
CA LYS A 23 -6.24 20.76 13.30
C LYS A 23 -7.06 21.80 12.53
N ASN A 24 -6.48 22.92 12.14
CA ASN A 24 -7.14 23.95 11.34
C ASN A 24 -7.46 23.51 9.90
N LEU A 25 -6.84 22.42 9.41
CA LEU A 25 -7.13 21.91 8.06
C LEU A 25 -8.57 21.40 7.88
N LYS A 26 -9.30 21.14 8.95
CA LYS A 26 -10.72 20.74 8.83
C LYS A 26 -11.54 21.73 8.00
N SER A 27 -11.28 23.02 8.10
CA SER A 27 -11.97 24.06 7.32
C SER A 27 -11.55 24.12 5.84
N THR A 28 -10.41 23.53 5.50
CA THR A 28 -9.91 23.43 4.12
C THR A 28 -10.69 22.38 3.30
N PHE A 29 -11.24 21.36 3.97
CA PHE A 29 -12.00 20.27 3.31
C PHE A 29 -13.44 20.71 3.06
N ASN A 30 -13.62 21.55 2.07
CA ASN A 30 -14.88 22.19 1.66
C ASN A 30 -15.14 21.95 0.15
N SER A 31 -16.11 22.67 -0.44
CA SER A 31 -16.44 22.54 -1.85
C SER A 31 -15.27 22.78 -2.79
N SER A 32 -14.35 23.72 -2.48
CA SER A 32 -13.17 23.96 -3.30
C SER A 32 -12.19 22.77 -3.28
N PHE A 33 -12.02 22.14 -2.11
CA PHE A 33 -11.25 20.89 -2.02
C PHE A 33 -11.89 19.78 -2.87
N CYS A 34 -13.20 19.60 -2.78
CA CYS A 34 -13.93 18.62 -3.61
C CYS A 34 -13.76 18.94 -5.11
N ASN A 35 -13.83 20.21 -5.50
CA ASN A 35 -13.62 20.62 -6.89
C ASN A 35 -12.21 20.32 -7.37
N ALA A 36 -11.18 20.49 -6.52
CA ALA A 36 -9.81 20.13 -6.85
C ALA A 36 -9.65 18.61 -7.06
N VAL A 37 -10.20 17.81 -6.17
CA VAL A 37 -10.19 16.34 -6.31
C VAL A 37 -10.92 15.91 -7.60
N ASN A 38 -12.11 16.45 -7.87
CA ASN A 38 -12.87 16.14 -9.09
C ASN A 38 -12.14 16.59 -10.36
N LEU A 39 -11.46 17.74 -10.34
CA LEU A 39 -10.67 18.22 -11.47
C LEU A 39 -9.54 17.22 -11.79
N ILE A 40 -8.81 16.76 -10.78
CA ILE A 40 -7.76 15.76 -10.96
C ILE A 40 -8.35 14.42 -11.40
N PHE A 41 -9.47 13.99 -10.82
CA PHE A 41 -10.14 12.73 -11.15
C PHE A 41 -10.50 12.65 -12.65
N ASN A 42 -10.96 13.77 -13.21
CA ASN A 42 -11.37 13.88 -14.61
C ASN A 42 -10.22 14.26 -15.58
N THR A 43 -9.02 14.47 -15.08
CA THR A 43 -7.84 14.78 -15.91
C THR A 43 -7.47 13.57 -16.78
N LYS A 44 -7.36 13.79 -18.09
CA LYS A 44 -6.97 12.75 -19.06
C LYS A 44 -5.46 12.52 -19.12
N GLY A 45 -4.70 13.55 -18.86
CA GLY A 45 -3.24 13.53 -18.81
C GLY A 45 -2.72 13.17 -17.42
N LYS A 46 -1.58 13.74 -17.05
CA LYS A 46 -0.91 13.55 -15.77
C LYS A 46 -1.15 14.73 -14.83
N VAL A 47 -0.92 14.52 -13.55
CA VAL A 47 -0.87 15.60 -12.56
C VAL A 47 0.57 16.07 -12.43
N VAL A 48 0.80 17.34 -12.79
CA VAL A 48 2.11 17.98 -12.67
C VAL A 48 2.14 18.76 -11.37
N ILE A 49 3.00 18.40 -10.43
CA ILE A 49 3.13 19.11 -9.16
C ILE A 49 4.34 20.02 -9.23
N THR A 50 4.21 21.23 -8.71
CA THR A 50 5.27 22.24 -8.75
C THR A 50 5.35 23.07 -7.48
N GLY A 51 6.51 23.62 -7.23
CA GLY A 51 6.82 24.50 -6.10
C GLY A 51 8.30 24.88 -6.07
N VAL A 52 8.70 25.68 -5.08
CA VAL A 52 10.08 26.14 -4.88
C VAL A 52 10.54 25.87 -3.44
N GLY A 53 11.80 25.59 -3.24
CA GLY A 53 12.42 25.40 -1.92
C GLY A 53 11.75 24.27 -1.13
N LYS A 54 11.33 24.55 0.11
CA LYS A 54 10.68 23.51 0.95
C LYS A 54 9.36 23.02 0.34
N SER A 55 8.61 23.90 -0.33
CA SER A 55 7.39 23.49 -1.06
C SER A 55 7.70 22.55 -2.22
N ALA A 56 8.86 22.66 -2.86
CA ALA A 56 9.31 21.73 -3.90
C ALA A 56 9.54 20.32 -3.36
N HIS A 57 10.21 20.19 -2.20
CA HIS A 57 10.42 18.89 -1.55
C HIS A 57 9.08 18.22 -1.18
N ILE A 58 8.15 19.01 -0.64
CA ILE A 58 6.79 18.52 -0.33
C ILE A 58 6.05 18.15 -1.61
N GLY A 59 6.13 18.95 -2.67
CA GLY A 59 5.53 18.67 -3.97
C GLY A 59 6.03 17.36 -4.59
N ASN A 60 7.33 17.11 -4.49
CA ASN A 60 7.92 15.85 -4.95
C ASN A 60 7.38 14.63 -4.17
N LYS A 61 7.27 14.76 -2.82
CA LYS A 61 6.64 13.71 -1.99
C LYS A 61 5.19 13.46 -2.39
N ILE A 62 4.40 14.50 -2.61
CA ILE A 62 2.99 14.39 -3.01
C ILE A 62 2.88 13.72 -4.38
N SER A 63 3.73 14.09 -5.34
CA SER A 63 3.79 13.45 -6.66
C SER A 63 4.07 11.94 -6.56
N ALA A 64 5.04 11.55 -5.74
CA ALA A 64 5.34 10.15 -5.48
C ALA A 64 4.14 9.42 -4.84
N THR A 65 3.45 10.06 -3.89
CA THR A 65 2.22 9.51 -3.28
C THR A 65 1.13 9.30 -4.33
N PHE A 66 0.86 10.29 -5.20
CA PHE A 66 -0.13 10.17 -6.28
C PHE A 66 0.19 8.99 -7.19
N THR A 67 1.43 8.89 -7.67
CA THR A 67 1.87 7.81 -8.55
C THR A 67 1.70 6.45 -7.88
N SER A 68 2.09 6.33 -6.61
CA SER A 68 2.01 5.08 -5.85
C SER A 68 0.57 4.67 -5.50
N THR A 69 -0.37 5.60 -5.55
CA THR A 69 -1.81 5.38 -5.28
C THR A 69 -2.67 5.39 -6.54
N GLY A 70 -2.06 5.26 -7.73
CA GLY A 70 -2.77 5.05 -8.99
C GLY A 70 -3.18 6.33 -9.73
N THR A 71 -2.66 7.50 -9.33
CA THR A 71 -2.82 8.75 -10.08
C THR A 71 -1.50 9.12 -10.75
N PRO A 72 -1.36 9.02 -12.09
CA PRO A 72 -0.13 9.37 -12.78
C PRO A 72 0.30 10.82 -12.50
N SER A 73 1.49 10.99 -11.94
CA SER A 73 2.00 12.30 -11.54
C SER A 73 3.52 12.39 -11.72
N TYR A 74 4.02 13.59 -11.92
CA TYR A 74 5.43 13.93 -11.84
C TYR A 74 5.63 15.34 -11.29
N PHE A 75 6.82 15.60 -10.80
CA PHE A 75 7.19 16.88 -10.23
C PHE A 75 8.03 17.70 -11.23
N VAL A 76 7.72 18.99 -11.37
CA VAL A 76 8.52 19.97 -12.13
C VAL A 76 8.91 21.11 -11.20
N HIS A 77 10.20 21.35 -11.06
CA HIS A 77 10.68 22.47 -10.26
C HIS A 77 10.37 23.79 -10.97
N ALA A 78 9.77 24.77 -10.27
CA ALA A 78 9.32 26.00 -10.92
C ALA A 78 10.45 26.81 -11.53
N THR A 79 11.66 26.76 -10.97
CA THR A 79 12.84 27.40 -11.56
C THR A 79 13.25 26.72 -12.87
N GLU A 80 13.34 25.39 -12.90
CA GLU A 80 13.70 24.62 -14.09
C GLU A 80 12.63 24.75 -15.20
N ALA A 81 11.37 24.91 -14.81
CA ALA A 81 10.29 25.21 -15.75
C ALA A 81 10.62 26.42 -16.64
N SER A 82 11.27 27.45 -16.07
CA SER A 82 11.68 28.67 -16.79
C SER A 82 12.83 28.42 -17.79
N HIS A 83 13.51 27.27 -17.68
CA HIS A 83 14.66 26.89 -18.50
C HIS A 83 14.36 25.73 -19.47
N GLY A 84 13.09 25.46 -19.74
CA GLY A 84 12.67 24.49 -20.77
C GLY A 84 11.74 23.40 -20.28
N ASP A 85 11.68 23.09 -18.98
CA ASP A 85 10.86 21.99 -18.45
C ASP A 85 9.35 22.21 -18.59
N LEU A 86 8.89 23.44 -18.91
CA LEU A 86 7.52 23.70 -19.35
C LEU A 86 7.12 22.82 -20.54
N GLY A 87 8.07 22.41 -21.39
CA GLY A 87 7.82 21.53 -22.52
C GLY A 87 7.35 20.12 -22.13
N SER A 88 7.54 19.73 -20.87
CA SER A 88 7.04 18.44 -20.35
C SER A 88 5.55 18.48 -20.02
N ILE A 89 4.95 19.67 -19.84
CA ILE A 89 3.55 19.88 -19.47
C ILE A 89 2.68 19.90 -20.74
N LYS A 90 1.66 19.07 -20.79
CA LYS A 90 0.78 18.94 -21.96
C LYS A 90 -0.62 19.51 -21.68
N LYS A 91 -1.35 19.78 -22.75
CA LYS A 91 -2.70 20.40 -22.69
C LYS A 91 -3.70 19.60 -21.84
N ASP A 92 -3.58 18.29 -21.83
CA ASP A 92 -4.50 17.40 -21.10
C ASP A 92 -4.07 17.15 -19.65
N ASP A 93 -2.96 17.76 -19.21
CA ASP A 93 -2.47 17.67 -17.83
C ASP A 93 -3.22 18.63 -16.90
N CYS A 94 -3.06 18.40 -15.61
CA CYS A 94 -3.50 19.29 -14.53
C CYS A 94 -2.29 19.68 -13.69
N VAL A 95 -2.06 20.96 -13.51
CA VAL A 95 -0.95 21.48 -12.69
C VAL A 95 -1.43 21.76 -11.28
N VAL A 96 -0.69 21.31 -10.26
CA VAL A 96 -0.89 21.63 -8.84
C VAL A 96 0.30 22.41 -8.34
N ALA A 97 0.14 23.70 -8.10
CA ALA A 97 1.18 24.58 -7.61
C ALA A 97 1.06 24.83 -6.11
N ILE A 98 2.16 24.62 -5.38
CA ILE A 98 2.24 24.73 -3.93
C ILE A 98 3.09 25.92 -3.54
N SER A 99 2.48 26.88 -2.85
CA SER A 99 3.21 28.03 -2.26
C SER A 99 2.42 28.59 -1.08
N ASN A 100 3.02 28.62 0.11
CA ASN A 100 2.37 29.16 1.30
C ASN A 100 1.95 30.63 1.10
N SER A 101 2.83 31.47 0.58
CA SER A 101 2.52 32.89 0.28
C SER A 101 1.66 33.05 -0.98
N GLY A 102 1.81 32.14 -1.94
CA GLY A 102 1.23 32.27 -3.27
C GLY A 102 1.83 33.36 -4.15
N GLU A 103 2.92 33.99 -3.68
CA GLU A 103 3.61 35.14 -4.32
C GLU A 103 5.02 34.75 -4.78
N THR A 104 5.33 33.48 -4.88
CA THR A 104 6.64 32.99 -5.32
C THR A 104 6.86 33.34 -6.80
N SER A 105 7.84 34.19 -7.10
CA SER A 105 8.10 34.77 -8.44
C SER A 105 8.34 33.69 -9.51
N GLU A 106 9.02 32.59 -9.16
CA GLU A 106 9.35 31.51 -10.07
C GLU A 106 8.11 30.74 -10.56
N LEU A 107 6.98 30.82 -9.86
CA LEU A 107 5.72 30.26 -10.32
C LEU A 107 5.04 31.07 -11.43
N ASN A 108 5.46 32.32 -11.66
CA ASN A 108 4.82 33.20 -12.65
C ASN A 108 4.87 32.61 -14.07
N ASN A 109 5.98 32.00 -14.47
CA ASN A 109 6.10 31.37 -15.79
C ASN A 109 5.14 30.18 -15.96
N ILE A 110 4.95 29.37 -14.92
CA ILE A 110 3.99 28.27 -14.90
C ILE A 110 2.55 28.82 -14.98
N ILE A 111 2.24 29.87 -14.20
CA ILE A 111 0.91 30.52 -14.24
C ILE A 111 0.61 31.06 -15.63
N GLN A 112 1.56 31.76 -16.26
CA GLN A 112 1.39 32.30 -17.61
C GLN A 112 1.25 31.18 -18.65
N PHE A 113 2.05 30.11 -18.53
CA PHE A 113 2.00 28.97 -19.41
C PHE A 113 0.64 28.24 -19.34
N THR A 114 0.16 27.95 -18.12
CA THR A 114 -1.13 27.28 -17.92
C THR A 114 -2.28 28.13 -18.46
N LYS A 115 -2.23 29.45 -18.27
CA LYS A 115 -3.22 30.38 -18.82
C LYS A 115 -3.19 30.41 -20.34
N ARG A 116 -2.00 30.53 -20.94
CA ARG A 116 -1.83 30.59 -22.40
C ARG A 116 -2.34 29.35 -23.11
N PHE A 117 -2.10 28.15 -22.55
CA PHE A 117 -2.46 26.88 -23.17
C PHE A 117 -3.76 26.28 -22.62
N ASN A 118 -4.50 27.05 -21.79
CA ASN A 118 -5.75 26.62 -21.14
C ASN A 118 -5.61 25.29 -20.37
N ILE A 119 -4.46 25.11 -19.69
CA ILE A 119 -4.17 23.99 -18.82
C ILE A 119 -4.77 24.26 -17.45
N LYS A 120 -5.39 23.26 -16.84
CA LYS A 120 -6.01 23.41 -15.52
C LYS A 120 -4.95 23.60 -14.44
N LEU A 121 -5.12 24.63 -13.62
CA LEU A 121 -4.23 24.97 -12.51
C LEU A 121 -4.97 24.90 -11.18
N ILE A 122 -4.45 24.12 -10.26
CA ILE A 122 -4.88 24.07 -8.85
C ILE A 122 -3.81 24.77 -8.01
N SER A 123 -4.23 25.69 -7.14
CA SER A 123 -3.34 26.30 -6.15
C SER A 123 -3.54 25.69 -4.77
N ILE A 124 -2.45 25.43 -4.05
CA ILE A 124 -2.45 25.11 -2.61
C ILE A 124 -1.69 26.26 -1.92
N THR A 125 -2.41 27.13 -1.22
CA THR A 125 -1.85 28.36 -0.63
C THR A 125 -2.62 28.81 0.61
N SER A 126 -1.98 29.61 1.47
CA SER A 126 -2.66 30.24 2.61
C SER A 126 -3.14 31.68 2.31
N ASN A 127 -2.84 32.21 1.11
CA ASN A 127 -3.14 33.60 0.76
C ASN A 127 -4.19 33.70 -0.35
N PRO A 128 -5.45 34.06 -0.03
CA PRO A 128 -6.53 34.18 -1.01
C PRO A 128 -6.35 35.35 -1.97
N LYS A 129 -5.49 36.32 -1.65
CA LYS A 129 -5.21 37.52 -2.49
C LYS A 129 -4.02 37.31 -3.41
N SER A 130 -3.30 36.20 -3.31
CA SER A 130 -2.08 35.93 -4.06
C SER A 130 -2.28 35.80 -5.58
N ILE A 131 -1.21 36.10 -6.32
CA ILE A 131 -1.17 35.91 -7.77
C ILE A 131 -1.49 34.48 -8.14
N LEU A 132 -0.93 33.49 -7.44
CA LEU A 132 -1.17 32.07 -7.67
C LEU A 132 -2.66 31.71 -7.52
N HIS A 133 -3.30 32.15 -6.41
CA HIS A 133 -4.70 31.82 -6.16
C HIS A 133 -5.65 32.46 -7.17
N LYS A 134 -5.44 33.73 -7.50
CA LYS A 134 -6.28 34.48 -8.44
C LYS A 134 -6.26 33.92 -9.88
N ASN A 135 -5.18 33.27 -10.27
CA ASN A 135 -5.03 32.67 -11.62
C ASN A 135 -5.28 31.17 -11.63
N ALA A 136 -5.58 30.53 -10.49
CA ALA A 136 -5.90 29.11 -10.43
C ALA A 136 -7.33 28.84 -10.94
N THR A 137 -7.51 27.71 -11.63
CA THR A 137 -8.84 27.18 -11.99
C THR A 137 -9.62 26.81 -10.70
N VAL A 138 -8.91 26.22 -9.73
CA VAL A 138 -9.45 25.88 -8.40
C VAL A 138 -8.40 26.18 -7.35
N GLY A 139 -8.80 26.86 -6.29
CA GLY A 139 -7.91 27.18 -5.17
C GLY A 139 -8.25 26.39 -3.91
N VAL A 140 -7.28 25.61 -3.42
CA VAL A 140 -7.33 24.97 -2.11
C VAL A 140 -6.68 25.90 -1.09
N LEU A 141 -7.51 26.60 -0.34
CA LEU A 141 -7.06 27.54 0.67
C LEU A 141 -6.98 26.89 2.04
N TYR A 142 -5.91 27.16 2.76
CA TYR A 142 -5.79 26.81 4.16
C TYR A 142 -5.46 28.03 5.02
N LYS A 143 -5.83 28.00 6.29
CA LYS A 143 -5.57 29.10 7.22
C LYS A 143 -4.06 29.31 7.36
N LYS A 144 -3.58 30.56 7.21
CA LYS A 144 -2.16 30.91 7.35
C LYS A 144 -1.63 30.38 8.70
N PRO A 145 -0.65 29.50 8.71
CA PRO A 145 -0.10 28.94 9.96
C PRO A 145 0.88 29.92 10.61
N ILE A 146 1.11 29.71 11.90
CA ILE A 146 2.30 30.20 12.61
C ILE A 146 3.32 29.07 12.51
N GLU A 147 4.52 29.39 12.02
CA GLU A 147 5.58 28.39 11.89
C GLU A 147 6.05 27.92 13.28
N ALA A 148 6.46 26.67 13.43
CA ALA A 148 6.98 26.15 14.69
C ALA A 148 8.35 26.74 15.05
N CYS A 149 9.06 27.28 14.07
CA CYS A 149 10.29 28.05 14.26
C CYS A 149 10.03 29.25 15.16
N PRO A 150 10.87 29.51 16.20
CA PRO A 150 10.74 30.65 17.10
C PRO A 150 10.74 32.01 16.38
N LEU A 151 11.43 32.12 15.26
CA LEU A 151 11.50 33.30 14.43
C LEU A 151 10.33 33.42 13.44
N ASN A 152 9.46 32.42 13.36
CA ASN A 152 8.38 32.34 12.38
C ASN A 152 8.86 32.43 10.90
N LEU A 153 10.10 32.03 10.61
CA LEU A 153 10.72 32.13 9.29
C LEU A 153 10.91 30.79 8.60
N ALA A 154 11.38 29.76 9.34
CA ALA A 154 11.64 28.46 8.75
C ALA A 154 10.31 27.72 8.50
N PRO A 155 10.03 27.30 7.24
CA PRO A 155 8.81 26.56 6.93
C PRO A 155 8.78 25.21 7.65
N THR A 156 7.78 25.03 8.48
CA THR A 156 7.51 23.85 9.30
C THR A 156 6.00 23.51 9.23
N SER A 157 5.18 24.27 9.95
CA SER A 157 3.72 24.09 9.95
C SER A 157 3.11 24.22 8.56
N SER A 158 3.58 25.19 7.76
CA SER A 158 3.10 25.38 6.37
C SER A 158 3.41 24.18 5.47
N THR A 159 4.59 23.58 5.62
CA THR A 159 4.99 22.41 4.85
C THR A 159 4.24 21.16 5.30
N SER A 160 4.06 20.96 6.60
CA SER A 160 3.25 19.86 7.15
C SER A 160 1.79 19.94 6.66
N MET A 161 1.19 21.14 6.70
CA MET A 161 -0.18 21.34 6.20
C MET A 161 -0.30 21.05 4.70
N SER A 162 0.62 21.55 3.88
CA SER A 162 0.63 21.31 2.43
C SER A 162 0.77 19.82 2.09
N MET A 163 1.63 19.12 2.83
CA MET A 163 1.81 17.67 2.68
C MET A 163 0.52 16.91 3.00
N ILE A 164 -0.12 17.23 4.11
CA ILE A 164 -1.38 16.57 4.52
C ILE A 164 -2.50 16.85 3.52
N ILE A 165 -2.62 18.07 3.00
CA ILE A 165 -3.60 18.38 1.93
C ILE A 165 -3.36 17.48 0.72
N GLY A 166 -2.11 17.35 0.27
CA GLY A 166 -1.75 16.48 -0.84
C GLY A 166 -2.08 15.03 -0.59
N ASP A 167 -1.79 14.51 0.62
CA ASP A 167 -2.13 13.14 1.01
C ASP A 167 -3.65 12.93 1.07
N CYS A 168 -4.41 13.90 1.58
CA CYS A 168 -5.88 13.83 1.58
C CYS A 168 -6.45 13.80 0.15
N ILE A 169 -5.89 14.58 -0.79
CA ILE A 169 -6.27 14.50 -2.21
C ILE A 169 -5.96 13.11 -2.76
N ALA A 170 -4.75 12.59 -2.51
CA ALA A 170 -4.33 11.27 -3.00
C ALA A 170 -5.25 10.15 -2.51
N ILE A 171 -5.60 10.13 -1.23
CA ILE A 171 -6.50 9.14 -0.64
C ILE A 171 -7.92 9.29 -1.18
N SER A 172 -8.44 10.52 -1.31
CA SER A 172 -9.75 10.75 -1.92
C SER A 172 -9.82 10.23 -3.36
N LEU A 173 -8.76 10.44 -4.16
CA LEU A 173 -8.66 9.91 -5.53
C LEU A 173 -8.58 8.38 -5.57
N LEU A 174 -7.81 7.79 -4.64
CA LEU A 174 -7.68 6.34 -4.50
C LEU A 174 -9.05 5.69 -4.24
N GLU A 175 -9.84 6.27 -3.31
CA GLU A 175 -11.17 5.78 -2.99
C GLU A 175 -12.15 5.96 -4.16
N LEU A 176 -12.19 7.14 -4.79
CA LEU A 176 -13.04 7.42 -5.95
C LEU A 176 -12.74 6.49 -7.14
N ARG A 177 -11.46 6.11 -7.35
CA ARG A 177 -11.05 5.18 -8.42
C ARG A 177 -11.31 3.72 -8.05
N GLY A 178 -11.73 3.41 -6.82
CA GLY A 178 -11.86 2.03 -6.35
C GLY A 178 -10.55 1.25 -6.41
N PHE A 179 -9.42 1.92 -6.11
CA PHE A 179 -8.08 1.34 -6.20
C PHE A 179 -7.92 0.17 -5.24
N LYS A 180 -7.57 -1.01 -5.79
CA LYS A 180 -7.51 -2.27 -5.05
C LYS A 180 -6.08 -2.62 -4.64
N SER A 181 -5.94 -3.46 -3.61
CA SER A 181 -4.65 -4.00 -3.16
C SER A 181 -3.85 -4.70 -4.27
N THR A 182 -4.54 -5.32 -5.23
CA THR A 182 -3.91 -5.95 -6.41
C THR A 182 -3.23 -4.94 -7.32
N GLN A 183 -3.80 -3.74 -7.48
CA GLN A 183 -3.21 -2.64 -8.24
C GLN A 183 -2.02 -2.03 -7.48
N PHE A 184 -2.14 -1.91 -6.14
CA PHE A 184 -1.03 -1.47 -5.31
C PHE A 184 0.19 -2.39 -5.45
N LYS A 185 -0.03 -3.71 -5.45
CA LYS A 185 0.99 -4.74 -5.66
C LYS A 185 1.72 -4.55 -7.00
N SER A 186 0.99 -4.26 -8.09
CA SER A 186 1.59 -4.08 -9.42
C SER A 186 2.49 -2.85 -9.50
N LEU A 187 2.21 -1.81 -8.69
CA LEU A 187 3.01 -0.58 -8.63
C LEU A 187 4.20 -0.67 -7.65
N HIS A 188 4.23 -1.68 -6.75
CA HIS A 188 5.27 -1.85 -5.72
C HIS A 188 5.90 -3.25 -5.76
N PRO A 189 6.48 -3.71 -6.88
CA PRO A 189 6.95 -5.09 -7.03
C PRO A 189 8.12 -5.45 -6.10
N GLY A 190 8.91 -4.49 -5.67
CA GLY A 190 10.12 -4.69 -4.85
C GLY A 190 10.01 -4.34 -3.37
N GLY A 191 8.86 -3.81 -2.90
CA GLY A 191 8.69 -3.39 -1.50
C GLY A 191 8.19 -4.51 -0.58
N ASN A 192 8.45 -4.42 0.73
CA ASN A 192 7.89 -5.34 1.74
C ASN A 192 6.35 -5.37 1.67
N LEU A 193 5.71 -4.22 1.44
CA LEU A 193 4.26 -4.12 1.17
C LEU A 193 3.81 -4.93 -0.05
N GLY A 194 4.65 -5.08 -1.08
CA GLY A 194 4.36 -5.95 -2.23
C GLY A 194 4.50 -7.43 -1.90
N LYS A 195 5.37 -7.79 -0.95
CA LYS A 195 5.55 -9.15 -0.45
C LYS A 195 4.34 -9.57 0.39
N ASP A 196 3.84 -8.71 1.27
CA ASP A 196 2.68 -8.96 2.14
C ASP A 196 1.36 -9.11 1.39
N LEU A 197 1.28 -8.57 0.16
CA LEU A 197 0.11 -8.63 -0.71
C LEU A 197 0.13 -9.82 -1.69
N LYS A 198 1.15 -10.69 -1.66
CA LYS A 198 1.11 -11.96 -2.41
C LYS A 198 -0.02 -12.83 -1.87
N ASN A 199 -0.75 -13.48 -2.78
CA ASN A 199 -1.73 -14.48 -2.41
C ASN A 199 -1.14 -15.88 -2.52
N LEU A 200 -1.85 -16.88 -1.97
CA LEU A 200 -1.36 -18.25 -1.97
C LEU A 200 -1.23 -18.85 -3.38
N ASN A 201 -1.98 -18.34 -4.37
CA ASN A 201 -1.85 -18.78 -5.76
C ASN A 201 -0.48 -18.44 -6.37
N ASP A 202 0.16 -17.36 -5.88
CA ASP A 202 1.46 -16.89 -6.39
C ASP A 202 2.64 -17.72 -5.85
N VAL A 203 2.41 -18.50 -4.77
CA VAL A 203 3.49 -19.10 -3.97
C VAL A 203 3.32 -20.59 -3.68
N MET A 204 2.12 -21.15 -3.92
CA MET A 204 1.83 -22.55 -3.63
C MET A 204 2.56 -23.52 -4.55
N HIS A 205 2.93 -24.68 -4.03
CA HIS A 205 3.43 -25.79 -4.81
C HIS A 205 2.27 -26.54 -5.47
N LEU A 206 2.42 -26.86 -6.76
CA LEU A 206 1.36 -27.40 -7.62
C LEU A 206 1.62 -28.83 -8.12
N GLY A 207 0.58 -29.46 -8.59
CA GLY A 207 0.63 -30.67 -9.40
C GLY A 207 1.35 -31.85 -8.73
N LYS A 208 2.39 -32.37 -9.36
CA LYS A 208 3.14 -33.55 -8.86
C LYS A 208 3.80 -33.34 -7.49
N LYS A 209 3.88 -32.10 -6.98
CA LYS A 209 4.44 -31.81 -5.65
C LYS A 209 3.45 -32.09 -4.51
N LEU A 210 2.15 -32.19 -4.78
CA LEU A 210 1.15 -32.41 -3.74
C LEU A 210 1.33 -33.80 -3.09
N PRO A 211 1.41 -33.87 -1.75
CA PRO A 211 1.40 -35.12 -0.99
C PRO A 211 -0.05 -35.56 -0.80
N LEU A 212 -0.53 -36.50 -1.63
CA LEU A 212 -1.90 -36.99 -1.59
C LEU A 212 -1.93 -38.52 -1.49
N ALA A 213 -2.87 -39.05 -0.69
CA ALA A 213 -3.18 -40.48 -0.57
C ALA A 213 -4.67 -40.70 -0.77
N LYS A 214 -5.06 -41.93 -1.20
CA LYS A 214 -6.45 -42.36 -1.22
C LYS A 214 -6.88 -42.87 0.16
N LEU A 215 -8.19 -42.91 0.42
CA LEU A 215 -8.75 -43.40 1.69
C LEU A 215 -8.27 -44.82 2.07
N ASP A 216 -8.18 -45.69 1.10
CA ASP A 216 -7.81 -47.11 1.24
C ASP A 216 -6.29 -47.35 1.11
N GLU A 217 -5.50 -46.32 0.84
CA GLU A 217 -4.05 -46.46 0.67
C GLU A 217 -3.37 -46.83 2.00
N LYS A 218 -2.55 -47.86 1.95
CA LYS A 218 -1.80 -48.34 3.13
C LYS A 218 -0.81 -47.31 3.61
N MET A 219 -0.64 -47.22 4.93
CA MET A 219 0.30 -46.28 5.57
C MET A 219 1.74 -46.48 5.13
N SER A 220 2.17 -47.69 4.79
CA SER A 220 3.51 -47.94 4.22
C SER A 220 3.77 -47.15 2.94
N LYS A 221 2.79 -47.04 2.03
CA LYS A 221 2.92 -46.26 0.79
C LYS A 221 2.73 -44.74 1.04
N SER A 222 1.76 -44.40 1.89
CA SER A 222 1.50 -43.00 2.26
C SER A 222 2.73 -42.33 2.92
N LEU A 223 3.46 -43.09 3.77
CA LEU A 223 4.68 -42.65 4.43
C LEU A 223 5.81 -42.35 3.42
N ILE A 224 6.00 -43.21 2.43
CA ILE A 224 6.98 -42.99 1.35
C ILE A 224 6.66 -41.71 0.59
N THR A 225 5.37 -41.49 0.29
CA THR A 225 4.91 -40.27 -0.39
C THR A 225 5.17 -39.04 0.47
N MET A 226 4.83 -39.07 1.76
CA MET A 226 4.99 -37.99 2.71
C MET A 226 6.48 -37.60 2.86
N THR A 227 7.37 -38.58 3.05
CA THR A 227 8.81 -38.39 3.14
C THR A 227 9.38 -37.73 1.86
N ARG A 228 9.02 -38.27 0.68
CA ARG A 228 9.50 -37.80 -0.61
C ARG A 228 9.05 -36.37 -0.92
N LYS A 229 7.90 -35.92 -0.40
CA LYS A 229 7.34 -34.58 -0.66
C LYS A 229 7.79 -33.54 0.36
N SER A 230 8.27 -33.94 1.54
CA SER A 230 8.89 -33.06 2.56
C SER A 230 8.00 -31.92 3.09
N PHE A 231 6.68 -32.12 3.13
CA PHE A 231 5.75 -31.14 3.74
C PHE A 231 5.33 -31.49 5.17
N GLY A 232 5.84 -32.60 5.74
CA GLY A 232 5.46 -33.08 7.09
C GLY A 232 3.99 -33.52 7.18
N CYS A 233 3.28 -33.65 6.06
CA CYS A 233 1.89 -34.08 6.00
C CYS A 233 1.54 -34.74 4.68
N ILE A 234 0.37 -35.42 4.65
CA ILE A 234 -0.25 -35.96 3.43
C ILE A 234 -1.77 -35.75 3.50
N GLY A 235 -2.35 -35.17 2.44
CA GLY A 235 -3.80 -35.00 2.31
C GLY A 235 -4.47 -36.30 1.87
N VAL A 236 -5.55 -36.67 2.53
CA VAL A 236 -6.34 -37.88 2.17
C VAL A 236 -7.54 -37.46 1.34
N VAL A 237 -7.67 -38.03 0.14
CA VAL A 237 -8.72 -37.66 -0.82
C VAL A 237 -9.73 -38.79 -1.02
N ASN A 238 -10.98 -38.40 -1.22
CA ASN A 238 -12.06 -39.34 -1.61
C ASN A 238 -12.07 -39.60 -3.14
N ASN A 239 -13.00 -40.44 -3.59
CA ASN A 239 -13.17 -40.77 -5.01
C ASN A 239 -13.52 -39.56 -5.89
N LYS A 240 -14.05 -38.44 -5.32
CA LYS A 240 -14.31 -37.18 -6.00
C LYS A 240 -13.08 -36.24 -5.99
N LYS A 241 -11.91 -36.77 -5.59
CA LYS A 241 -10.65 -36.03 -5.44
C LYS A 241 -10.71 -34.86 -4.43
N GLN A 242 -11.66 -34.89 -3.50
CA GLN A 242 -11.78 -33.86 -2.46
C GLN A 242 -10.98 -34.26 -1.22
N ILE A 243 -10.28 -33.33 -0.58
CA ILE A 243 -9.60 -33.56 0.70
C ILE A 243 -10.66 -33.78 1.78
N VAL A 244 -10.60 -34.92 2.44
CA VAL A 244 -11.49 -35.30 3.55
C VAL A 244 -10.74 -35.50 4.86
N GLY A 245 -9.40 -35.59 4.80
CA GLY A 245 -8.53 -35.74 5.97
C GLY A 245 -7.10 -35.31 5.68
N ILE A 246 -6.31 -35.26 6.73
CA ILE A 246 -4.85 -35.02 6.70
C ILE A 246 -4.18 -35.98 7.67
N ILE A 247 -2.98 -36.41 7.34
CA ILE A 247 -2.10 -37.16 8.22
C ILE A 247 -0.82 -36.34 8.36
N THR A 248 -0.41 -36.08 9.59
CA THR A 248 0.80 -35.29 9.93
C THR A 248 1.82 -36.16 10.66
N ASP A 249 3.05 -35.68 10.82
CA ASP A 249 4.07 -36.34 11.64
C ASP A 249 3.59 -36.61 13.07
N GLY A 250 2.73 -35.73 13.60
CA GLY A 250 2.09 -35.94 14.90
C GLY A 250 1.15 -37.12 14.93
N ASP A 251 0.40 -37.34 13.84
CA ASP A 251 -0.52 -38.51 13.72
C ASP A 251 0.27 -39.82 13.61
N LEU A 252 1.39 -39.80 12.88
CA LEU A 252 2.29 -40.95 12.77
C LEU A 252 2.78 -41.37 14.16
N ARG A 253 3.30 -40.41 14.94
CA ARG A 253 3.83 -40.68 16.30
C ARG A 253 2.77 -41.20 17.26
N ARG A 254 1.54 -40.69 17.19
CA ARG A 254 0.43 -41.16 18.06
C ARG A 254 -0.07 -42.55 17.72
N ASN A 255 0.05 -42.98 16.46
CA ASN A 255 -0.51 -44.24 15.97
C ASN A 255 0.53 -45.33 15.73
N LEU A 256 1.82 -45.09 15.98
CA LEU A 256 2.91 -46.00 15.71
C LEU A 256 2.80 -47.25 16.59
N ASN A 257 2.46 -48.39 15.99
CA ASN A 257 2.44 -49.69 16.59
C ASN A 257 2.75 -50.79 15.53
N SER A 258 2.85 -52.03 15.94
CA SER A 258 3.22 -53.17 15.03
C SER A 258 2.31 -53.33 13.80
N LYS A 259 1.04 -52.89 13.88
CA LYS A 259 0.07 -52.99 12.79
C LYS A 259 -0.04 -51.69 11.96
N PHE A 260 0.71 -50.63 12.31
CA PHE A 260 0.61 -49.32 11.70
C PHE A 260 0.73 -49.33 10.17
N PHE A 261 1.74 -50.00 9.63
CA PHE A 261 2.02 -50.02 8.20
C PHE A 261 0.92 -50.66 7.32
N ASN A 262 0.11 -51.53 7.93
CA ASN A 262 -1.01 -52.22 7.26
C ASN A 262 -2.33 -51.45 7.34
N LYS A 263 -2.43 -50.43 8.23
CA LYS A 263 -3.62 -49.57 8.32
C LYS A 263 -3.80 -48.75 7.06
N SER A 264 -5.05 -48.40 6.76
CA SER A 264 -5.40 -47.49 5.68
C SER A 264 -5.23 -46.03 6.13
N ALA A 265 -5.05 -45.12 5.17
CA ALA A 265 -4.98 -43.67 5.45
C ALA A 265 -6.24 -43.15 6.15
N SER A 266 -7.41 -43.72 5.83
CA SER A 266 -8.69 -43.34 6.46
C SER A 266 -8.79 -43.70 7.94
N GLU A 267 -8.03 -44.71 8.41
CA GLU A 267 -8.00 -45.12 9.83
C GLU A 267 -7.09 -44.20 10.68
N ILE A 268 -6.14 -43.53 10.04
CA ILE A 268 -5.11 -42.71 10.73
C ILE A 268 -5.42 -41.22 10.60
N MET A 269 -6.09 -40.77 9.55
CA MET A 269 -6.28 -39.35 9.23
C MET A 269 -7.05 -38.58 10.29
N THR A 270 -6.65 -37.32 10.53
CA THR A 270 -7.49 -36.33 11.16
C THR A 270 -8.48 -35.80 10.13
N LYS A 271 -9.79 -35.94 10.41
CA LYS A 271 -10.88 -35.51 9.51
C LYS A 271 -11.03 -33.97 9.53
N ASN A 272 -11.61 -33.42 8.44
CA ASN A 272 -11.91 -31.98 8.28
C ASN A 272 -10.70 -31.09 8.54
N PRO A 273 -9.61 -31.23 7.78
CA PRO A 273 -8.42 -30.41 7.96
C PRO A 273 -8.70 -28.92 7.64
N THR A 274 -7.88 -28.04 8.21
CA THR A 274 -7.87 -26.63 7.82
C THR A 274 -7.41 -26.50 6.37
N LEU A 275 -8.20 -25.82 5.54
CA LEU A 275 -7.95 -25.56 4.13
C LEU A 275 -7.96 -24.05 3.88
N ALA A 276 -7.26 -23.61 2.84
CA ALA A 276 -7.24 -22.21 2.42
C ALA A 276 -7.76 -22.03 0.99
N ASP A 277 -8.25 -20.83 0.70
CA ASP A 277 -8.54 -20.38 -0.66
C ASP A 277 -7.28 -19.83 -1.34
N LYS A 278 -7.16 -19.99 -2.65
CA LYS A 278 -6.01 -19.50 -3.44
C LYS A 278 -5.83 -17.99 -3.41
N LYS A 279 -6.91 -17.22 -3.12
CA LYS A 279 -6.90 -15.76 -3.01
C LYS A 279 -6.49 -15.24 -1.62
N MET A 280 -6.37 -16.13 -0.62
CA MET A 280 -5.91 -15.76 0.72
C MET A 280 -4.52 -15.13 0.64
N LEU A 281 -4.30 -14.03 1.34
CA LEU A 281 -3.00 -13.37 1.40
C LEU A 281 -1.98 -14.20 2.18
N VAL A 282 -0.71 -14.09 1.82
CA VAL A 282 0.40 -14.78 2.52
C VAL A 282 0.40 -14.45 4.01
N GLY A 283 0.23 -13.17 4.39
CA GLY A 283 0.15 -12.75 5.79
C GLY A 283 -1.03 -13.37 6.55
N GLU A 284 -2.20 -13.47 5.91
CA GLU A 284 -3.38 -14.14 6.50
C GLU A 284 -3.12 -15.64 6.70
N ALA A 285 -2.47 -16.28 5.72
CA ALA A 285 -2.12 -17.69 5.81
C ALA A 285 -1.11 -17.98 6.94
N ILE A 286 -0.09 -17.12 7.11
CA ILE A 286 0.86 -17.22 8.22
C ILE A 286 0.12 -17.11 9.57
N ASN A 287 -0.77 -16.11 9.71
CA ASN A 287 -1.55 -15.94 10.93
C ASN A 287 -2.46 -17.15 11.22
N LEU A 288 -3.13 -17.67 10.19
CA LEU A 288 -3.95 -18.88 10.30
C LEU A 288 -3.12 -20.08 10.75
N MET A 289 -1.94 -20.29 10.12
CA MET A 289 -1.07 -21.41 10.44
C MET A 289 -0.52 -21.31 11.87
N ASN A 290 -0.13 -20.12 12.33
CA ASN A 290 0.32 -19.88 13.71
C ASN A 290 -0.81 -20.10 14.72
N THR A 291 -2.01 -19.58 14.45
CA THR A 291 -3.18 -19.75 15.33
C THR A 291 -3.59 -21.22 15.47
N LYS A 292 -3.55 -21.96 14.36
CA LYS A 292 -3.90 -23.40 14.32
C LYS A 292 -2.72 -24.31 14.69
N LYS A 293 -1.52 -23.74 14.88
CA LYS A 293 -0.26 -24.47 15.17
C LYS A 293 0.04 -25.54 14.12
N ILE A 294 -0.11 -25.20 12.84
CA ILE A 294 0.15 -26.08 11.68
C ILE A 294 1.30 -25.53 10.84
N THR A 295 2.11 -26.43 10.26
CA THR A 295 3.28 -26.08 9.45
C THR A 295 3.02 -26.18 7.94
N SER A 296 1.94 -26.86 7.54
CA SER A 296 1.55 -27.02 6.14
C SER A 296 0.06 -26.75 5.96
N LEU A 297 -0.31 -26.14 4.82
CA LEU A 297 -1.68 -25.73 4.53
C LEU A 297 -2.03 -26.09 3.08
N PHE A 298 -3.07 -26.91 2.89
CA PHE A 298 -3.60 -27.19 1.56
C PHE A 298 -4.47 -26.05 1.06
N ILE A 299 -4.26 -25.69 -0.20
CA ILE A 299 -5.05 -24.70 -0.92
C ILE A 299 -6.04 -25.47 -1.81
N CYS A 300 -7.34 -25.17 -1.66
CA CYS A 300 -8.39 -25.92 -2.33
C CYS A 300 -9.41 -25.01 -3.01
N ASP A 301 -10.06 -25.53 -4.06
CA ASP A 301 -11.32 -25.04 -4.58
C ASP A 301 -12.38 -26.11 -4.36
N LYS A 302 -13.47 -25.79 -3.64
CA LYS A 302 -14.54 -26.76 -3.28
C LYS A 302 -13.99 -28.08 -2.71
N LYS A 303 -12.97 -27.99 -1.85
CA LYS A 303 -12.20 -29.09 -1.25
C LYS A 303 -11.29 -29.87 -2.23
N ILE A 304 -11.24 -29.53 -3.51
CA ILE A 304 -10.30 -30.13 -4.47
C ILE A 304 -8.94 -29.45 -4.29
N PRO A 305 -7.86 -30.20 -4.01
CA PRO A 305 -6.54 -29.63 -3.77
C PRO A 305 -5.96 -29.04 -5.05
N LEU A 306 -5.66 -27.74 -5.02
CA LEU A 306 -4.96 -27.00 -6.06
C LEU A 306 -3.46 -26.92 -5.78
N GLY A 307 -3.09 -26.74 -4.50
CA GLY A 307 -1.73 -26.55 -4.08
C GLY A 307 -1.52 -26.84 -2.60
N ILE A 308 -0.27 -26.70 -2.17
CA ILE A 308 0.15 -26.77 -0.76
C ILE A 308 1.24 -25.71 -0.52
N VAL A 309 1.25 -25.15 0.69
CA VAL A 309 2.34 -24.28 1.18
C VAL A 309 2.90 -24.80 2.49
N HIS A 310 4.18 -24.55 2.71
CA HIS A 310 4.84 -24.77 4.01
C HIS A 310 5.14 -23.41 4.66
N ILE A 311 5.05 -23.34 5.98
CA ILE A 311 5.22 -22.08 6.71
C ILE A 311 6.60 -21.44 6.44
N HIS A 312 7.65 -22.22 6.29
CA HIS A 312 8.99 -21.71 5.97
C HIS A 312 9.08 -21.07 4.59
N ASP A 313 8.31 -21.55 3.60
CA ASP A 313 8.26 -20.92 2.28
C ASP A 313 7.59 -19.55 2.38
N LEU A 314 6.54 -19.43 3.17
CA LEU A 314 5.84 -18.16 3.39
C LEU A 314 6.70 -17.16 4.16
N LEU A 315 7.38 -17.61 5.23
CA LEU A 315 8.26 -16.75 6.05
C LEU A 315 9.44 -16.20 5.25
N ARG A 316 10.04 -16.97 4.32
CA ARG A 316 11.10 -16.48 3.43
C ARG A 316 10.65 -15.39 2.47
N LEU A 317 9.34 -15.25 2.24
CA LEU A 317 8.79 -14.20 1.39
C LEU A 317 8.55 -12.90 2.15
N THR A 318 8.43 -12.97 3.48
CA THR A 318 8.14 -11.83 4.36
C THR A 318 9.40 -11.29 5.08
N SER A 319 10.50 -12.06 5.06
CA SER A 319 11.84 -11.60 5.45
C SER A 319 12.56 -10.94 4.24
#